data_1f2ea686c0831d56f8e630b4b10e1a8e
#
_entry.id   1f2ea686c0831d56f8e630b4b10e1a8e
#
_cell.length_a   1.000
_cell.length_b   1.000
_cell.length_c   1.000
_cell.angle_alpha   90.00
_cell.angle_beta   90.00
_cell.angle_gamma   90.00
#
_symmetry.space_group_name_H-M   'P 1'
#
loop_
_entity.id
_entity.type
_entity.pdbx_description
1 polymer ?
#
loop_
_entity_poly.entity_id
_entity_poly.type
_entity_poly.pdbx_seq_one_letter_code
_entity_poly.pdbx_strand_id
1 'polypeptide(L)'
;SQISPKKDVFFGELRDLVADKGFSIHSRRPDVLAAVSELTAGDRVVALVHPDFWERSGKTSMDVLAIRKVGLGELLERIERLRQQLIKEGLTLAERKQPLPFLPNLIGLITGANSDAEKDVLQNTKARWPEVRFRVQHTPVQGDKAAAEIVKAIELLDSDPEVDVIVLARGGGSFQDLLVFSDEKVVRAVASCKTPIVSAIGHENDRPLTDEVADVRASTPTDAAKHIVPDVIEERKRIAQALERIGLRVVG
;
A
#
# COMPACT_ATOMS: atom_id res chain seq x y z
N SER A 1 6.17 -22.69 1.47
CA SER A 1 6.78 -23.60 2.47
C SER A 1 6.01 -24.89 2.56
N GLN A 2 6.71 -26.03 2.53
CA GLN A 2 6.09 -27.35 2.63
C GLN A 2 5.91 -27.70 4.10
N ILE A 3 4.69 -28.05 4.49
CA ILE A 3 4.37 -28.66 5.78
C ILE A 3 4.24 -30.15 5.51
N SER A 4 5.13 -30.97 6.08
CA SER A 4 5.09 -32.43 5.93
C SER A 4 5.01 -33.09 7.32
N PRO A 5 3.84 -33.52 7.80
CA PRO A 5 3.74 -34.26 9.05
C PRO A 5 4.09 -35.72 8.83
N LYS A 6 5.23 -36.15 9.36
CA LYS A 6 5.43 -37.56 9.72
C LYS A 6 4.89 -37.74 11.12
N LYS A 7 4.28 -38.92 11.42
CA LYS A 7 3.42 -39.19 12.59
C LYS A 7 3.84 -38.62 13.96
N ASP A 8 5.12 -38.25 14.17
CA ASP A 8 5.64 -37.77 15.46
C ASP A 8 6.60 -36.58 15.38
N VAL A 9 6.78 -35.99 14.21
CA VAL A 9 7.72 -34.86 14.00
C VAL A 9 7.20 -33.96 12.90
N PHE A 10 7.15 -32.67 13.19
CA PHE A 10 6.90 -31.62 12.21
C PHE A 10 8.23 -31.11 11.64
N PHE A 11 8.27 -30.91 10.34
CA PHE A 11 9.34 -30.19 9.63
C PHE A 11 8.72 -29.11 8.75
N GLY A 12 9.31 -27.92 8.76
CA GLY A 12 8.83 -26.79 7.98
C GLY A 12 9.95 -25.78 7.73
N GLU A 13 9.58 -24.69 7.08
CA GLU A 13 10.44 -23.53 6.86
C GLU A 13 9.71 -22.27 7.31
N LEU A 14 10.32 -21.50 8.18
CA LEU A 14 9.92 -20.14 8.49
C LEU A 14 10.74 -19.18 7.63
N ARG A 15 10.07 -18.20 7.03
CA ARG A 15 10.72 -17.10 6.34
C ARG A 15 10.54 -15.82 7.12
N ASP A 16 11.64 -15.08 7.26
CA ASP A 16 11.61 -13.75 7.82
C ASP A 16 10.85 -12.81 6.86
N LEU A 17 9.99 -11.94 7.41
CA LEU A 17 9.21 -11.00 6.63
C LEU A 17 10.03 -9.79 6.14
N VAL A 18 11.21 -9.57 6.71
CA VAL A 18 12.06 -8.39 6.45
C VAL A 18 13.33 -8.77 5.70
N ALA A 19 13.96 -9.87 6.12
CA ALA A 19 15.16 -10.40 5.47
C ALA A 19 14.76 -11.63 4.65
N ASP A 20 15.09 -11.69 3.37
CA ASP A 20 14.83 -12.85 2.50
C ASP A 20 15.64 -14.08 2.96
N LYS A 21 15.41 -14.49 4.21
CA LYS A 21 16.09 -15.60 4.88
C LYS A 21 15.05 -16.61 5.35
N GLY A 22 15.25 -17.87 4.99
CA GLY A 22 14.48 -18.99 5.48
C GLY A 22 15.25 -19.77 6.55
N PHE A 23 14.55 -20.24 7.57
CA PHE A 23 15.09 -21.11 8.59
C PHE A 23 14.33 -22.43 8.58
N SER A 24 15.03 -23.53 8.51
CA SER A 24 14.44 -24.87 8.72
C SER A 24 14.02 -25.00 10.18
N ILE A 25 12.76 -25.41 10.39
CA ILE A 25 12.19 -25.61 11.71
C ILE A 25 11.73 -27.06 11.87
N HIS A 26 11.77 -27.54 13.10
CA HIS A 26 11.21 -28.84 13.45
C HIS A 26 10.62 -28.79 14.87
N SER A 27 9.77 -29.74 15.20
CA SER A 27 9.33 -29.98 16.57
C SER A 27 8.77 -31.39 16.74
N ARG A 28 8.94 -31.93 17.95
CA ARG A 28 8.32 -33.20 18.39
C ARG A 28 7.28 -32.98 19.49
N ARG A 29 7.04 -31.73 19.86
CA ARG A 29 6.17 -31.38 20.96
C ARG A 29 4.70 -31.55 20.54
N PRO A 30 3.88 -32.27 21.32
CA PRO A 30 2.47 -32.49 20.96
C PRO A 30 1.65 -31.21 20.84
N ASP A 31 1.91 -30.20 21.69
CA ASP A 31 1.29 -28.89 21.66
C ASP A 31 1.61 -28.11 20.37
N VAL A 32 2.86 -28.17 19.90
CA VAL A 32 3.28 -27.56 18.63
C VAL A 32 2.67 -28.31 17.44
N LEU A 33 2.65 -29.64 17.47
CA LEU A 33 2.04 -30.46 16.42
C LEU A 33 0.54 -30.15 16.26
N ALA A 34 -0.18 -30.00 17.38
CA ALA A 34 -1.58 -29.59 17.37
C ALA A 34 -1.76 -28.19 16.75
N ALA A 35 -0.97 -27.20 17.18
CA ALA A 35 -1.03 -25.85 16.64
C ALA A 35 -0.71 -25.78 15.14
N VAL A 36 0.30 -26.55 14.68
CA VAL A 36 0.70 -26.59 13.26
C VAL A 36 -0.37 -27.25 12.39
N SER A 37 -1.19 -28.17 12.92
CA SER A 37 -2.27 -28.79 12.15
C SER A 37 -3.36 -27.79 11.72
N GLU A 38 -3.46 -26.64 12.40
CA GLU A 38 -4.38 -25.54 12.08
C GLU A 38 -3.77 -24.49 11.14
N LEU A 39 -2.47 -24.63 10.82
CA LEU A 39 -1.76 -23.68 9.97
C LEU A 39 -1.76 -24.14 8.51
N THR A 40 -1.80 -23.15 7.62
CA THR A 40 -1.60 -23.35 6.18
C THR A 40 -0.30 -22.70 5.71
N ALA A 41 0.23 -23.18 4.59
CA ALA A 41 1.41 -22.56 3.98
C ALA A 41 1.10 -21.10 3.59
N GLY A 42 1.93 -20.18 4.07
CA GLY A 42 1.72 -18.75 3.88
C GLY A 42 1.14 -18.02 5.09
N ASP A 43 0.66 -18.74 6.09
CA ASP A 43 0.20 -18.10 7.33
C ASP A 43 1.33 -17.36 8.04
N ARG A 44 1.04 -16.17 8.55
CA ARG A 44 1.93 -15.45 9.46
C ARG A 44 1.85 -16.08 10.85
N VAL A 45 3.00 -16.37 11.42
CA VAL A 45 3.09 -17.02 12.73
C VAL A 45 4.11 -16.31 13.62
N VAL A 46 3.90 -16.41 14.92
CA VAL A 46 4.91 -16.14 15.93
C VAL A 46 5.36 -17.47 16.48
N ALA A 47 6.66 -17.74 16.47
CA ALA A 47 7.24 -18.96 17.00
C ALA A 47 8.33 -18.63 18.03
N LEU A 48 8.29 -19.31 19.15
CA LEU A 48 9.40 -19.38 20.08
C LEU A 48 10.27 -20.55 19.65
N VAL A 49 11.53 -20.27 19.31
CA VAL A 49 12.45 -21.26 18.75
C VAL A 49 13.74 -21.33 19.55
N HIS A 50 14.35 -22.50 19.56
CA HIS A 50 15.68 -22.77 20.10
C HIS A 50 16.59 -23.28 18.99
N PRO A 51 17.81 -22.73 18.80
CA PRO A 51 18.76 -23.25 17.82
C PRO A 51 19.15 -24.71 18.14
N ASP A 52 19.09 -25.56 17.14
CA ASP A 52 19.51 -26.95 17.22
C ASP A 52 20.52 -27.27 16.11
N PHE A 53 21.61 -27.92 16.48
CA PHE A 53 22.70 -28.28 15.57
C PHE A 53 22.76 -29.80 15.37
N TRP A 54 22.59 -30.22 14.13
CA TRP A 54 22.65 -31.63 13.76
C TRP A 54 24.08 -32.05 13.40
N GLU A 55 24.82 -32.59 14.36
CA GLU A 55 26.24 -33.00 14.20
C GLU A 55 26.49 -33.90 12.98
N ARG A 56 25.58 -34.85 12.69
CA ARG A 56 25.73 -35.79 11.56
C ARG A 56 25.65 -35.15 10.19
N SER A 57 24.96 -34.03 10.06
CA SER A 57 24.72 -33.33 8.78
C SER A 57 25.37 -31.98 8.70
N GLY A 58 25.93 -31.46 9.80
CA GLY A 58 26.46 -30.09 9.88
C GLY A 58 25.42 -28.98 9.66
N LYS A 59 24.13 -29.29 9.80
CA LYS A 59 23.06 -28.34 9.54
C LYS A 59 22.49 -27.77 10.84
N THR A 60 22.24 -26.47 10.81
CA THR A 60 21.49 -25.78 11.87
C THR A 60 20.02 -25.76 11.51
N SER A 61 19.17 -26.09 12.46
CA SER A 61 17.72 -25.94 12.39
C SER A 61 17.22 -25.29 13.69
N MET A 62 15.95 -24.90 13.72
CA MET A 62 15.34 -24.35 14.92
C MET A 62 14.30 -25.34 15.47
N ASP A 63 14.47 -25.77 16.72
CA ASP A 63 13.43 -26.49 17.43
C ASP A 63 12.34 -25.52 17.88
N VAL A 64 11.10 -25.78 17.49
CA VAL A 64 9.95 -24.93 17.82
C VAL A 64 9.42 -25.34 19.19
N LEU A 65 9.52 -24.44 20.15
CA LEU A 65 9.03 -24.63 21.51
C LEU A 65 7.55 -24.23 21.65
N ALA A 66 7.13 -23.22 20.90
CA ALA A 66 5.71 -22.79 20.77
C ALA A 66 5.51 -22.11 19.42
N ILE A 67 4.34 -22.27 18.85
CA ILE A 67 3.94 -21.60 17.61
C ILE A 67 2.46 -21.21 17.70
N ARG A 68 2.13 -20.01 17.21
CA ARG A 68 0.75 -19.57 17.07
C ARG A 68 0.58 -18.73 15.82
N LYS A 69 -0.58 -18.83 15.21
CA LYS A 69 -0.96 -17.94 14.11
C LYS A 69 -1.11 -16.52 14.63
N VAL A 70 -0.59 -15.56 13.87
CA VAL A 70 -0.88 -14.15 14.14
C VAL A 70 -2.32 -13.90 13.73
N GLY A 71 -3.19 -13.72 14.70
CA GLY A 71 -4.60 -13.49 14.47
C GLY A 71 -4.87 -12.11 13.86
N LEU A 72 -5.97 -11.97 13.12
CA LEU A 72 -6.44 -10.71 12.57
C LEU A 72 -6.56 -9.63 13.66
N GLY A 73 -6.95 -10.01 14.87
CA GLY A 73 -7.08 -9.08 16.00
C GLY A 73 -5.77 -8.39 16.39
N GLU A 74 -4.65 -9.13 16.42
CA GLU A 74 -3.33 -8.53 16.73
C GLU A 74 -2.85 -7.56 15.65
N LEU A 75 -3.13 -7.87 14.38
CA LEU A 75 -2.83 -6.98 13.27
C LEU A 75 -3.65 -5.69 13.36
N LEU A 76 -4.94 -5.81 13.61
CA LEU A 76 -5.84 -4.66 13.79
C LEU A 76 -5.42 -3.80 14.99
N GLU A 77 -5.04 -4.42 16.10
CA GLU A 77 -4.55 -3.70 17.29
C GLU A 77 -3.23 -2.96 17.00
N ARG A 78 -2.32 -3.58 16.24
CA ARG A 78 -1.08 -2.92 15.81
C ARG A 78 -1.35 -1.72 14.90
N ILE A 79 -2.27 -1.85 13.93
CA ILE A 79 -2.68 -0.76 13.05
C ILE A 79 -3.30 0.37 13.88
N GLU A 80 -4.17 0.05 14.85
CA GLU A 80 -4.80 1.05 15.69
C GLU A 80 -3.79 1.78 16.60
N ARG A 81 -2.82 1.07 17.17
CA ARG A 81 -1.72 1.70 17.93
C ARG A 81 -0.92 2.67 17.06
N LEU A 82 -0.59 2.27 15.83
CA LEU A 82 0.10 3.15 14.87
C LEU A 82 -0.78 4.36 14.53
N ARG A 83 -2.07 4.17 14.28
CA ARG A 83 -3.02 5.28 14.05
C ARG A 83 -2.99 6.30 15.17
N GLN A 84 -3.10 5.85 16.42
CA GLN A 84 -3.06 6.73 17.58
C GLN A 84 -1.73 7.47 17.72
N GLN A 85 -0.63 6.83 17.33
CA GLN A 85 0.69 7.46 17.29
C GLN A 85 0.75 8.57 16.23
N LEU A 86 0.29 8.31 15.00
CA LEU A 86 0.26 9.29 13.90
C LEU A 86 -0.61 10.51 14.25
N ILE A 87 -1.74 10.29 14.92
CA ILE A 87 -2.61 11.36 15.44
C ILE A 87 -1.87 12.21 16.46
N LYS A 88 -1.18 11.60 17.44
CA LYS A 88 -0.39 12.32 18.45
C LYS A 88 0.75 13.13 17.84
N GLU A 89 1.36 12.61 16.77
CA GLU A 89 2.40 13.31 16.02
C GLU A 89 1.84 14.41 15.10
N GLY A 90 0.51 14.52 14.98
CA GLY A 90 -0.15 15.51 14.14
C GLY A 90 -0.08 15.22 12.63
N LEU A 91 0.31 14.00 12.22
CA LEU A 91 0.49 13.66 10.81
C LEU A 91 -0.83 13.53 10.03
N THR A 92 -1.95 13.43 10.74
CA THR A 92 -3.30 13.32 10.17
C THR A 92 -4.06 14.65 10.13
N LEU A 93 -3.43 15.75 10.59
CA LEU A 93 -4.08 17.06 10.67
C LEU A 93 -4.40 17.62 9.29
N ALA A 94 -5.58 18.23 9.15
CA ALA A 94 -6.04 18.83 7.90
C ALA A 94 -5.13 19.98 7.42
N GLU A 95 -4.52 20.70 8.36
CA GLU A 95 -3.62 21.83 8.08
C GLU A 95 -2.31 21.41 7.41
N ARG A 96 -1.96 20.13 7.47
CA ARG A 96 -0.79 19.58 6.78
C ARG A 96 -1.07 19.23 5.32
N LYS A 97 -2.33 19.01 4.98
CA LYS A 97 -2.73 18.54 3.66
C LYS A 97 -2.56 19.64 2.63
N GLN A 98 -1.86 19.31 1.56
CA GLN A 98 -1.56 20.22 0.47
C GLN A 98 -2.72 20.23 -0.55
N PRO A 99 -3.08 21.40 -1.10
CA PRO A 99 -4.07 21.47 -2.17
C PRO A 99 -3.50 20.83 -3.45
N LEU A 100 -4.32 20.09 -4.16
CA LEU A 100 -3.93 19.57 -5.47
C LEU A 100 -3.87 20.71 -6.50
N PRO A 101 -2.95 20.65 -7.47
CA PRO A 101 -2.93 21.58 -8.60
C PRO A 101 -4.22 21.42 -9.42
N PHE A 102 -4.77 22.52 -9.91
CA PHE A 102 -5.99 22.50 -10.72
C PHE A 102 -5.82 21.66 -12.00
N LEU A 103 -4.67 21.76 -12.65
CA LEU A 103 -4.30 21.01 -13.84
C LEU A 103 -2.81 20.69 -13.80
N PRO A 104 -2.46 19.46 -13.37
CA PRO A 104 -1.06 19.04 -13.32
C PRO A 104 -0.48 18.83 -14.73
N ASN A 105 0.80 19.20 -14.93
CA ASN A 105 1.53 18.94 -16.16
C ASN A 105 1.98 17.49 -16.25
N LEU A 106 2.40 16.91 -15.12
CA LEU A 106 2.90 15.55 -15.02
C LEU A 106 2.39 14.90 -13.73
N ILE A 107 1.75 13.75 -13.87
CA ILE A 107 1.25 12.96 -12.76
C ILE A 107 2.18 11.77 -12.54
N GLY A 108 2.73 11.64 -11.33
CA GLY A 108 3.39 10.43 -10.87
C GLY A 108 2.35 9.36 -10.50
N LEU A 109 2.46 8.16 -11.04
CA LEU A 109 1.57 7.05 -10.69
C LEU A 109 2.37 5.88 -10.14
N ILE A 110 2.11 5.51 -8.89
CA ILE A 110 2.69 4.34 -8.22
C ILE A 110 1.63 3.24 -8.18
N THR A 111 1.90 2.11 -8.81
CA THR A 111 0.94 1.00 -8.91
C THR A 111 1.62 -0.31 -9.30
N GLY A 112 0.90 -1.43 -9.20
CA GLY A 112 1.35 -2.71 -9.74
C GLY A 112 1.32 -2.71 -11.28
N ALA A 113 2.34 -3.31 -11.89
CA ALA A 113 2.43 -3.39 -13.35
C ALA A 113 1.23 -4.12 -13.98
N ASN A 114 0.67 -3.55 -15.03
CA ASN A 114 -0.47 -4.09 -15.77
C ASN A 114 -1.73 -4.36 -14.91
N SER A 115 -1.84 -3.70 -13.77
CA SER A 115 -2.98 -3.85 -12.85
C SER A 115 -4.23 -3.17 -13.39
N ASP A 116 -5.40 -3.59 -12.90
CA ASP A 116 -6.64 -2.90 -13.23
C ASP A 116 -6.66 -1.47 -12.66
N ALA A 117 -6.05 -1.26 -11.48
CA ALA A 117 -5.87 0.07 -10.91
C ALA A 117 -5.07 1.02 -11.84
N GLU A 118 -4.00 0.52 -12.49
CA GLU A 118 -3.25 1.28 -13.49
C GLU A 118 -4.15 1.71 -14.64
N LYS A 119 -4.86 0.75 -15.22
CA LYS A 119 -5.77 0.99 -16.34
C LYS A 119 -6.86 1.99 -15.96
N ASP A 120 -7.47 1.82 -14.80
CA ASP A 120 -8.53 2.68 -14.29
C ASP A 120 -8.05 4.13 -14.14
N VAL A 121 -6.91 4.36 -13.48
CA VAL A 121 -6.37 5.72 -13.34
C VAL A 121 -6.05 6.31 -14.70
N LEU A 122 -5.29 5.60 -15.55
CA LEU A 122 -4.86 6.12 -16.84
C LEU A 122 -6.03 6.41 -17.79
N GLN A 123 -6.99 5.48 -17.91
CA GLN A 123 -8.12 5.62 -18.84
C GLN A 123 -9.07 6.72 -18.38
N ASN A 124 -9.46 6.73 -17.11
CA ASN A 124 -10.41 7.72 -16.61
C ASN A 124 -9.81 9.14 -16.60
N THR A 125 -8.52 9.27 -16.28
CA THR A 125 -7.86 10.57 -16.33
C THR A 125 -7.75 11.09 -17.76
N LYS A 126 -7.34 10.25 -18.72
CA LYS A 126 -7.28 10.62 -20.14
C LYS A 126 -8.66 10.93 -20.74
N ALA A 127 -9.70 10.24 -20.31
CA ALA A 127 -11.06 10.55 -20.73
C ALA A 127 -11.52 11.94 -20.28
N ARG A 128 -11.09 12.39 -19.09
CA ARG A 128 -11.38 13.72 -18.53
C ARG A 128 -10.49 14.81 -19.12
N TRP A 129 -9.19 14.49 -19.28
CA TRP A 129 -8.18 15.41 -19.81
C TRP A 129 -7.21 14.68 -20.75
N PRO A 130 -7.43 14.66 -22.07
CA PRO A 130 -6.63 13.89 -23.05
C PRO A 130 -5.13 14.21 -23.06
N GLU A 131 -4.75 15.46 -22.80
CA GLU A 131 -3.36 15.94 -22.84
C GLU A 131 -2.56 15.62 -21.56
N VAL A 132 -3.15 14.90 -20.60
CA VAL A 132 -2.46 14.53 -19.36
C VAL A 132 -1.26 13.63 -19.61
N ARG A 133 -0.17 13.91 -18.90
CA ARG A 133 1.06 13.11 -18.95
C ARG A 133 1.24 12.35 -17.65
N PHE A 134 1.79 11.13 -17.76
CA PHE A 134 2.06 10.28 -16.61
C PHE A 134 3.52 9.82 -16.57
N ARG A 135 4.10 9.76 -15.36
CA ARG A 135 5.33 9.05 -15.03
C ARG A 135 4.97 7.87 -14.12
N VAL A 136 4.90 6.68 -14.72
CA VAL A 136 4.45 5.47 -14.00
C VAL A 136 5.65 4.79 -13.35
N GLN A 137 5.52 4.52 -12.05
CA GLN A 137 6.45 3.70 -11.26
C GLN A 137 5.76 2.39 -10.90
N HIS A 138 6.17 1.32 -11.56
CA HIS A 138 5.68 -0.02 -11.26
C HIS A 138 6.39 -0.59 -10.04
N THR A 139 5.62 -0.88 -8.99
CA THR A 139 6.12 -1.48 -7.76
C THR A 139 5.31 -2.72 -7.39
N PRO A 140 5.91 -3.68 -6.69
CA PRO A 140 5.10 -4.69 -6.01
C PRO A 140 4.20 -3.97 -5.00
N VAL A 141 2.90 -4.20 -5.07
CA VAL A 141 1.89 -3.62 -4.17
C VAL A 141 1.40 -4.62 -3.12
N GLN A 142 2.08 -5.78 -3.04
CA GLN A 142 1.84 -6.83 -2.04
C GLN A 142 3.12 -7.65 -1.84
N GLY A 143 3.21 -8.36 -0.70
CA GLY A 143 4.39 -9.16 -0.33
C GLY A 143 5.45 -8.36 0.43
N ASP A 144 6.47 -9.06 0.89
CA ASP A 144 7.43 -8.55 1.90
C ASP A 144 8.30 -7.38 1.43
N LYS A 145 8.56 -7.27 0.14
CA LYS A 145 9.36 -6.18 -0.45
C LYS A 145 8.53 -4.95 -0.81
N ALA A 146 7.20 -5.07 -0.81
CA ALA A 146 6.32 -4.03 -1.32
C ALA A 146 6.47 -2.70 -0.57
N ALA A 147 6.56 -2.72 0.76
CA ALA A 147 6.71 -1.50 1.57
C ALA A 147 7.97 -0.71 1.18
N ALA A 148 9.11 -1.38 1.04
CA ALA A 148 10.38 -0.73 0.69
C ALA A 148 10.37 -0.18 -0.75
N GLU A 149 9.78 -0.90 -1.69
CA GLU A 149 9.70 -0.46 -3.08
C GLU A 149 8.69 0.68 -3.27
N ILE A 150 7.58 0.69 -2.53
CA ILE A 150 6.63 1.82 -2.51
C ILE A 150 7.30 3.07 -1.95
N VAL A 151 8.05 2.97 -0.84
CA VAL A 151 8.79 4.11 -0.27
C VAL A 151 9.76 4.68 -1.29
N LYS A 152 10.58 3.84 -1.94
CA LYS A 152 11.51 4.29 -3.00
C LYS A 152 10.79 4.98 -4.16
N ALA A 153 9.64 4.47 -4.58
CA ALA A 153 8.86 5.06 -5.65
C ALA A 153 8.30 6.45 -5.26
N ILE A 154 7.85 6.60 -4.01
CA ILE A 154 7.43 7.90 -3.46
C ILE A 154 8.61 8.87 -3.48
N GLU A 155 9.77 8.49 -2.92
CA GLU A 155 10.98 9.32 -2.87
C GLU A 155 11.46 9.73 -4.27
N LEU A 156 11.42 8.80 -5.23
CA LEU A 156 11.81 9.05 -6.62
C LEU A 156 10.92 10.10 -7.27
N LEU A 157 9.60 9.96 -7.14
CA LEU A 157 8.64 10.89 -7.73
C LEU A 157 8.61 12.23 -7.00
N ASP A 158 8.77 12.24 -5.66
CA ASP A 158 8.84 13.46 -4.85
C ASP A 158 10.10 14.29 -5.13
N SER A 159 11.20 13.64 -5.53
CA SER A 159 12.44 14.32 -5.93
C SER A 159 12.40 14.88 -7.35
N ASP A 160 11.42 14.53 -8.14
CA ASP A 160 11.29 14.95 -9.54
C ASP A 160 10.53 16.27 -9.65
N PRO A 161 11.19 17.36 -10.03
CA PRO A 161 10.56 18.69 -10.07
C PRO A 161 9.49 18.86 -11.16
N GLU A 162 9.37 17.91 -12.09
CA GLU A 162 8.31 17.92 -13.11
C GLU A 162 7.01 17.31 -12.63
N VAL A 163 7.03 16.52 -11.53
CA VAL A 163 5.86 15.86 -10.99
C VAL A 163 5.07 16.81 -10.11
N ASP A 164 3.86 17.14 -10.51
CA ASP A 164 3.00 18.09 -9.81
C ASP A 164 2.07 17.41 -8.77
N VAL A 165 1.77 16.13 -8.96
CA VAL A 165 0.94 15.32 -8.06
C VAL A 165 1.31 13.85 -8.18
N ILE A 166 1.29 13.13 -7.07
CA ILE A 166 1.52 11.68 -7.02
C ILE A 166 0.20 10.96 -6.73
N VAL A 167 -0.05 9.85 -7.42
CA VAL A 167 -1.17 8.95 -7.16
C VAL A 167 -0.61 7.60 -6.75
N LEU A 168 -0.94 7.17 -5.54
CA LEU A 168 -0.66 5.83 -5.04
C LEU A 168 -1.92 4.98 -5.23
N ALA A 169 -1.90 4.09 -6.23
CA ALA A 169 -3.08 3.35 -6.65
C ALA A 169 -2.94 1.84 -6.52
N ARG A 170 -3.98 1.22 -5.93
CA ARG A 170 -4.14 -0.23 -5.86
C ARG A 170 -5.63 -0.57 -5.87
N GLY A 171 -6.01 -1.50 -6.74
CA GLY A 171 -7.38 -2.00 -6.81
C GLY A 171 -7.79 -2.79 -5.56
N GLY A 172 -8.99 -3.35 -5.55
CA GLY A 172 -9.46 -4.22 -4.49
C GLY A 172 -8.60 -5.46 -4.28
N GLY A 173 -8.80 -6.15 -3.17
CA GLY A 173 -8.10 -7.36 -2.82
C GLY A 173 -8.43 -7.80 -1.39
N SER A 174 -7.72 -8.80 -0.91
CA SER A 174 -7.89 -9.23 0.48
C SER A 174 -7.39 -8.16 1.46
N PHE A 175 -7.92 -8.14 2.67
CA PHE A 175 -7.41 -7.28 3.75
C PHE A 175 -5.89 -7.43 3.93
N GLN A 176 -5.36 -8.64 3.79
CA GLN A 176 -3.93 -8.92 3.93
C GLN A 176 -3.10 -8.23 2.84
N ASP A 177 -3.62 -8.15 1.62
CA ASP A 177 -2.93 -7.48 0.51
C ASP A 177 -2.86 -5.96 0.70
N LEU A 178 -3.82 -5.39 1.44
CA LEU A 178 -3.87 -3.95 1.71
C LEU A 178 -3.05 -3.54 2.95
N LEU A 179 -2.58 -4.49 3.75
CA LEU A 179 -1.79 -4.21 4.96
C LEU A 179 -0.52 -3.40 4.71
N VAL A 180 0.10 -3.54 3.55
CA VAL A 180 1.31 -2.79 3.18
C VAL A 180 1.08 -1.28 3.18
N PHE A 181 -0.14 -0.83 2.89
CA PHE A 181 -0.52 0.58 2.93
C PHE A 181 -0.86 1.09 4.35
N SER A 182 -0.78 0.21 5.34
CA SER A 182 -0.78 0.54 6.76
C SER A 182 0.58 0.24 7.41
N ASP A 183 1.63 -0.07 6.62
CA ASP A 183 3.00 -0.17 7.11
C ASP A 183 3.53 1.20 7.50
N GLU A 184 4.17 1.31 8.67
CA GLU A 184 4.63 2.58 9.22
C GLU A 184 5.58 3.33 8.26
N LYS A 185 6.47 2.61 7.55
CA LYS A 185 7.42 3.23 6.61
C LYS A 185 6.70 3.87 5.43
N VAL A 186 5.70 3.17 4.87
CA VAL A 186 4.89 3.68 3.76
C VAL A 186 4.06 4.88 4.20
N VAL A 187 3.38 4.78 5.35
CA VAL A 187 2.57 5.87 5.89
C VAL A 187 3.40 7.11 6.17
N ARG A 188 4.60 6.94 6.75
CA ARG A 188 5.51 8.06 7.01
C ARG A 188 6.10 8.67 5.73
N ALA A 189 6.39 7.86 4.71
CA ALA A 189 6.82 8.36 3.41
C ALA A 189 5.72 9.21 2.75
N VAL A 190 4.47 8.74 2.78
CA VAL A 190 3.32 9.54 2.31
C VAL A 190 3.18 10.84 3.10
N ALA A 191 3.25 10.80 4.43
CA ALA A 191 3.10 11.97 5.29
C ALA A 191 4.24 13.00 5.14
N SER A 192 5.44 12.58 4.69
CA SER A 192 6.61 13.46 4.51
C SER A 192 6.79 13.93 3.06
N CYS A 193 5.98 13.45 2.13
CA CYS A 193 6.01 13.82 0.73
C CYS A 193 5.74 15.32 0.57
N LYS A 194 6.55 16.00 -0.23
CA LYS A 194 6.42 17.43 -0.54
C LYS A 194 5.51 17.68 -1.73
N THR A 195 5.49 16.74 -2.66
CA THR A 195 4.55 16.73 -3.79
C THR A 195 3.18 16.24 -3.28
N PRO A 196 2.09 16.95 -3.59
CA PRO A 196 0.75 16.51 -3.19
C PRO A 196 0.48 15.07 -3.59
N ILE A 197 -0.04 14.25 -2.66
CA ILE A 197 -0.23 12.82 -2.87
C ILE A 197 -1.69 12.41 -2.67
N VAL A 198 -2.21 11.64 -3.63
CA VAL A 198 -3.54 11.06 -3.62
C VAL A 198 -3.43 9.57 -3.30
N SER A 199 -4.08 9.13 -2.23
CA SER A 199 -4.24 7.70 -1.92
C SER A 199 -5.51 7.17 -2.58
N ALA A 200 -5.39 6.15 -3.44
CA ALA A 200 -6.47 5.52 -4.19
C ALA A 200 -6.38 3.99 -4.03
N ILE A 201 -6.64 3.50 -2.82
CA ILE A 201 -6.34 2.12 -2.43
C ILE A 201 -7.62 1.39 -2.03
N GLY A 202 -7.82 0.22 -2.66
CA GLY A 202 -8.95 -0.66 -2.35
C GLY A 202 -10.28 -0.13 -2.86
N HIS A 203 -11.31 -0.36 -2.07
CA HIS A 203 -12.69 0.10 -2.30
C HIS A 203 -13.13 1.05 -1.19
N GLU A 204 -14.33 1.58 -1.31
CA GLU A 204 -14.90 2.59 -0.39
C GLU A 204 -14.79 2.22 1.10
N ASN A 205 -14.93 0.93 1.43
CA ASN A 205 -14.87 0.42 2.80
C ASN A 205 -13.45 0.15 3.31
N ASP A 206 -12.47 0.09 2.42
CA ASP A 206 -11.07 -0.11 2.79
C ASP A 206 -10.50 1.23 3.27
N ARG A 207 -9.83 1.23 4.43
CA ARG A 207 -9.24 2.43 5.02
C ARG A 207 -7.83 2.14 5.52
N PRO A 208 -6.85 2.00 4.63
CA PRO A 208 -5.46 1.91 5.04
C PRO A 208 -5.00 3.23 5.66
N LEU A 209 -3.95 3.18 6.50
CA LEU A 209 -3.46 4.38 7.18
C LEU A 209 -2.87 5.44 6.23
N THR A 210 -2.47 5.05 5.02
CA THR A 210 -2.08 6.01 3.98
C THR A 210 -3.19 6.99 3.62
N ASP A 211 -4.46 6.57 3.67
CA ASP A 211 -5.62 7.44 3.39
C ASP A 211 -5.76 8.59 4.41
N GLU A 212 -5.31 8.35 5.64
CA GLU A 212 -5.43 9.35 6.72
C GLU A 212 -4.35 10.44 6.61
N VAL A 213 -3.18 10.09 6.09
CA VAL A 213 -2.02 11.00 5.99
C VAL A 213 -1.84 11.60 4.59
N ALA A 214 -2.40 11.00 3.54
CA ALA A 214 -2.38 11.56 2.19
C ALA A 214 -3.14 12.89 2.12
N ASP A 215 -2.79 13.74 1.17
CA ASP A 215 -3.46 15.03 0.97
C ASP A 215 -4.90 14.85 0.54
N VAL A 216 -5.16 13.90 -0.35
CA VAL A 216 -6.50 13.53 -0.79
C VAL A 216 -6.68 12.01 -0.75
N ARG A 217 -7.83 11.58 -0.25
CA ARG A 217 -8.30 10.20 -0.38
C ARG A 217 -9.24 10.10 -1.57
N ALA A 218 -8.95 9.19 -2.50
CA ALA A 218 -9.90 8.73 -3.50
C ALA A 218 -10.49 7.38 -3.07
N SER A 219 -11.78 7.19 -3.25
CA SER A 219 -12.47 5.96 -2.82
C SER A 219 -12.07 4.73 -3.65
N THR A 220 -11.61 4.96 -4.89
CA THR A 220 -11.14 3.94 -5.84
C THR A 220 -10.10 4.52 -6.79
N PRO A 221 -9.31 3.69 -7.50
CA PRO A 221 -8.45 4.14 -8.59
C PRO A 221 -9.20 4.94 -9.67
N THR A 222 -10.42 4.55 -10.00
CA THR A 222 -11.29 5.28 -10.94
C THR A 222 -11.66 6.67 -10.42
N ASP A 223 -11.94 6.78 -9.12
CA ASP A 223 -12.32 8.05 -8.48
C ASP A 223 -11.14 9.04 -8.41
N ALA A 224 -9.90 8.54 -8.33
CA ALA A 224 -8.71 9.39 -8.32
C ALA A 224 -8.68 10.38 -9.51
N ALA A 225 -9.12 9.94 -10.69
CA ALA A 225 -9.18 10.79 -11.88
C ALA A 225 -9.98 12.08 -11.69
N LYS A 226 -11.03 12.05 -10.88
CA LYS A 226 -11.88 13.22 -10.61
C LYS A 226 -11.18 14.25 -9.73
N HIS A 227 -10.26 13.79 -8.88
CA HIS A 227 -9.52 14.67 -7.96
C HIS A 227 -8.31 15.31 -8.63
N ILE A 228 -7.65 14.59 -9.56
CA ILE A 228 -6.36 15.01 -10.12
C ILE A 228 -6.46 15.83 -11.40
N VAL A 229 -7.58 15.75 -12.15
CA VAL A 229 -7.80 16.60 -13.33
C VAL A 229 -9.26 17.07 -13.43
N PRO A 230 -9.49 18.29 -13.96
CA PRO A 230 -10.82 18.77 -14.27
C PRO A 230 -11.44 17.98 -15.45
N ASP A 231 -12.70 18.22 -15.70
CA ASP A 231 -13.38 17.71 -16.90
C ASP A 231 -13.29 18.74 -18.03
N VAL A 232 -12.59 18.38 -19.12
CA VAL A 232 -12.33 19.29 -20.25
C VAL A 232 -13.64 19.79 -20.89
N ILE A 233 -14.69 18.99 -20.90
CA ILE A 233 -15.99 19.37 -21.49
C ILE A 233 -16.66 20.42 -20.60
N GLU A 234 -16.64 20.20 -19.29
CA GLU A 234 -17.20 21.16 -18.33
C GLU A 234 -16.43 22.48 -18.32
N GLU A 235 -15.10 22.42 -18.35
CA GLU A 235 -14.28 23.63 -18.38
C GLU A 235 -14.49 24.45 -19.68
N ARG A 236 -14.61 23.78 -20.82
CA ARG A 236 -14.96 24.48 -22.09
C ARG A 236 -16.32 25.17 -22.01
N LYS A 237 -17.33 24.51 -21.41
CA LYS A 237 -18.65 25.14 -21.19
C LYS A 237 -18.56 26.35 -20.28
N ARG A 238 -17.79 26.25 -19.16
CA ARG A 238 -17.58 27.39 -18.24
C ARG A 238 -16.92 28.57 -18.93
N ILE A 239 -15.89 28.32 -19.75
CA ILE A 239 -15.20 29.35 -20.53
C ILE A 239 -16.18 30.00 -21.53
N ALA A 240 -16.93 29.20 -22.29
CA ALA A 240 -17.90 29.72 -23.26
C ALA A 240 -18.94 30.62 -22.59
N GLN A 241 -19.52 30.16 -21.47
CA GLN A 241 -20.49 30.96 -20.68
C GLN A 241 -19.89 32.26 -20.12
N ALA A 242 -18.61 32.21 -19.69
CA ALA A 242 -17.92 33.40 -19.21
C ALA A 242 -17.72 34.43 -20.33
N LEU A 243 -17.29 33.96 -21.51
CA LEU A 243 -17.11 34.81 -22.70
C LEU A 243 -18.44 35.44 -23.14
N GLU A 244 -19.55 34.70 -23.15
CA GLU A 244 -20.89 35.20 -23.47
C GLU A 244 -21.33 36.31 -22.50
N ARG A 245 -21.12 36.12 -21.18
CA ARG A 245 -21.42 37.14 -20.16
C ARG A 245 -20.60 38.42 -20.35
N ILE A 246 -19.33 38.30 -20.73
CA ILE A 246 -18.44 39.45 -21.03
C ILE A 246 -18.96 40.15 -22.28
N GLY A 247 -19.27 39.43 -23.36
CA GLY A 247 -19.80 39.98 -24.60
C GLY A 247 -21.11 40.75 -24.38
N LEU A 248 -22.03 40.24 -23.59
CA LEU A 248 -23.26 40.91 -23.24
C LEU A 248 -23.08 42.21 -22.40
N ARG A 249 -21.97 42.31 -21.63
CA ARG A 249 -21.68 43.52 -20.84
C ARG A 249 -20.93 44.60 -21.61
N VAL A 250 -20.30 44.27 -22.74
CA VAL A 250 -19.55 45.20 -23.56
C VAL A 250 -20.42 45.87 -24.63
N VAL A 251 -21.59 45.29 -24.93
CA VAL A 251 -22.54 45.80 -25.94
C VAL A 251 -23.72 46.57 -25.32
N GLY A 252 -23.84 46.64 -24.00
CA GLY A 252 -24.80 47.44 -23.24
C GLY A 252 -24.14 48.60 -22.54
#